data_0ee0e012122b4a9462a97b1b56a3e2b5
#
_entry.id   0ee0e012122b4a9462a97b1b56a3e2b5
#
_cell.length_a   1.000
_cell.length_b   1.000
_cell.length_c   1.000
_cell.angle_alpha   90.00
_cell.angle_beta   90.00
_cell.angle_gamma   90.00
#
_symmetry.space_group_name_H-M   'P 1'
#
loop_
_entity.id
_entity.type
_entity.pdbx_description
1 polymer ?
#
loop_
_entity_poly.entity_id
_entity_poly.type
_entity_poly.pdbx_seq_one_letter_code
_entity_poly.pdbx_strand_id
1 'polypeptide(L)'
;MSLVIDNLGKRYGETPVFSNVSVTVAPGEFIAIVGDSGVGKSSLLNCMAALDDWQSGSITQGGVDLGALTEVQRAHWRREHLGFVFQAFHVLPHLDVAQNVGLPLLLLGRPDTARVQQMLDAVGLGELGARLPAELSGGQLQRVAIARALVHRPGLLLADEPTGNLDPRTAAQVMQVLQDQATQSGASLVLVTHSEAAAARAQRVLHLTANGCEG
;
A
#
# COMPACT_ATOMS: atom_id res chain seq x y z
N MET A 1 -13.83 1.83 -5.48
CA MET A 1 -14.52 1.29 -4.27
C MET A 1 -14.07 2.13 -3.08
N SER A 2 -15.00 2.62 -2.23
CA SER A 2 -14.64 3.40 -1.03
C SER A 2 -14.10 2.49 0.08
N LEU A 3 -13.15 3.00 0.86
CA LEU A 3 -12.74 2.44 2.15
C LEU A 3 -13.37 3.28 3.25
N VAL A 4 -14.06 2.64 4.19
CA VAL A 4 -14.68 3.29 5.35
C VAL A 4 -14.16 2.63 6.61
N ILE A 5 -13.62 3.42 7.50
CA ILE A 5 -13.19 3.04 8.85
C ILE A 5 -14.07 3.80 9.81
N ASP A 6 -14.68 3.10 10.75
CA ASP A 6 -15.57 3.70 11.74
C ASP A 6 -15.20 3.27 13.16
N ASN A 7 -14.85 4.26 14.00
CA ASN A 7 -14.51 4.12 15.42
C ASN A 7 -13.49 3.01 15.74
N LEU A 8 -12.48 2.85 14.85
CA LEU A 8 -11.48 1.80 14.96
C LEU A 8 -10.60 1.99 16.18
N GLY A 9 -10.41 0.91 16.94
CA GLY A 9 -9.50 0.87 18.07
C GLY A 9 -8.59 -0.36 18.01
N LYS A 10 -7.28 -0.11 18.26
CA LYS A 10 -6.22 -1.13 18.24
C LYS A 10 -5.45 -1.16 19.54
N ARG A 11 -5.17 -2.37 20.04
CA ARG A 11 -4.24 -2.62 21.16
C ARG A 11 -3.44 -3.90 20.94
N TYR A 12 -2.27 -3.98 21.55
CA TYR A 12 -1.48 -5.21 21.66
C TYR A 12 -1.42 -5.64 23.12
N GLY A 13 -2.11 -6.73 23.44
CA GLY A 13 -2.34 -7.11 24.83
C GLY A 13 -3.09 -6.01 25.57
N GLU A 14 -2.51 -5.48 26.67
CA GLU A 14 -3.08 -4.37 27.44
C GLU A 14 -2.64 -2.98 26.94
N THR A 15 -1.70 -2.90 26.00
CA THR A 15 -1.16 -1.62 25.52
C THR A 15 -2.02 -1.07 24.38
N PRO A 16 -2.71 0.07 24.58
CA PRO A 16 -3.45 0.73 23.51
C PRO A 16 -2.48 1.33 22.49
N VAL A 17 -2.84 1.27 21.21
CA VAL A 17 -2.09 1.90 20.11
C VAL A 17 -2.83 3.15 19.65
N PHE A 18 -4.08 3.00 19.27
CA PHE A 18 -4.98 4.11 18.95
C PHE A 18 -6.45 3.72 19.25
N SER A 19 -7.31 4.73 19.34
CA SER A 19 -8.75 4.58 19.52
C SER A 19 -9.52 5.59 18.69
N ASN A 20 -10.81 5.32 18.43
CA ASN A 20 -11.75 6.24 17.77
C ASN A 20 -11.28 6.76 16.39
N VAL A 21 -10.51 5.96 15.65
CA VAL A 21 -10.09 6.34 14.29
C VAL A 21 -11.26 6.15 13.34
N SER A 22 -11.71 7.24 12.70
CA SER A 22 -12.74 7.23 11.67
C SER A 22 -12.22 7.96 10.43
N VAL A 23 -12.18 7.25 9.30
CA VAL A 23 -11.66 7.76 8.02
C VAL A 23 -12.48 7.18 6.88
N THR A 24 -12.87 8.03 5.94
CA THR A 24 -13.43 7.60 4.66
C THR A 24 -12.49 7.99 3.53
N VAL A 25 -12.17 7.04 2.66
CA VAL A 25 -11.39 7.25 1.43
C VAL A 25 -12.29 7.00 0.24
N ALA A 26 -12.49 8.02 -0.58
CA ALA A 26 -13.30 7.91 -1.79
C ALA A 26 -12.59 7.09 -2.88
N PRO A 27 -13.32 6.53 -3.87
CA PRO A 27 -12.69 5.84 -4.99
C PRO A 27 -11.74 6.77 -5.76
N GLY A 28 -10.50 6.33 -5.95
CA GLY A 28 -9.46 7.10 -6.63
C GLY A 28 -8.88 8.26 -5.82
N GLU A 29 -9.28 8.44 -4.56
CA GLU A 29 -8.73 9.46 -3.68
C GLU A 29 -7.32 9.09 -3.22
N PHE A 30 -6.42 10.07 -3.18
CA PHE A 30 -5.11 9.96 -2.56
C PHE A 30 -5.10 10.72 -1.23
N ILE A 31 -4.96 10.00 -0.12
CA ILE A 31 -4.79 10.57 1.21
C ILE A 31 -3.41 10.25 1.78
N ALA A 32 -2.87 11.14 2.61
CA ALA A 32 -1.69 10.89 3.42
C ALA A 32 -2.06 10.83 4.90
N ILE A 33 -1.47 9.89 5.63
CA ILE A 33 -1.58 9.79 7.09
C ILE A 33 -0.22 10.10 7.68
N VAL A 34 -0.15 11.15 8.48
CA VAL A 34 1.03 11.59 9.20
C VAL A 34 0.81 11.49 10.70
N GLY A 35 1.85 11.67 11.49
CA GLY A 35 1.79 11.62 12.96
C GLY A 35 3.13 11.19 13.55
N ASP A 36 3.25 11.25 14.87
CA ASP A 36 4.48 10.95 15.58
C ASP A 36 4.98 9.52 15.34
N SER A 37 6.29 9.31 15.56
CA SER A 37 6.86 7.97 15.51
C SER A 37 6.23 7.10 16.61
N GLY A 38 5.83 5.87 16.24
CA GLY A 38 5.23 4.94 17.19
C GLY A 38 3.73 5.15 17.49
N VAL A 39 3.07 6.17 16.90
CA VAL A 39 1.62 6.43 17.13
C VAL A 39 0.69 5.35 16.55
N GLY A 40 1.23 4.41 15.75
CA GLY A 40 0.46 3.29 15.21
C GLY A 40 0.10 3.40 13.72
N LYS A 41 0.77 4.26 12.94
CA LYS A 41 0.49 4.43 11.50
C LYS A 41 0.58 3.12 10.71
N SER A 42 1.67 2.36 10.86
CA SER A 42 1.83 1.05 10.22
C SER A 42 0.81 0.03 10.73
N SER A 43 0.46 0.08 12.04
CA SER A 43 -0.61 -0.76 12.60
C SER A 43 -1.97 -0.43 11.97
N LEU A 44 -2.26 0.85 11.73
CA LEU A 44 -3.48 1.28 11.04
C LEU A 44 -3.51 0.76 9.59
N LEU A 45 -2.40 0.89 8.84
CA LEU A 45 -2.30 0.30 7.50
C LEU A 45 -2.50 -1.23 7.52
N ASN A 46 -1.92 -1.93 8.50
CA ASN A 46 -2.09 -3.37 8.63
C ASN A 46 -3.54 -3.76 8.93
N CYS A 47 -4.27 -2.97 9.74
CA CYS A 47 -5.71 -3.15 9.93
C CYS A 47 -6.49 -2.90 8.62
N MET A 48 -6.18 -1.81 7.89
CA MET A 48 -6.79 -1.52 6.58
C MET A 48 -6.55 -2.64 5.56
N ALA A 49 -5.39 -3.31 5.64
CA ALA A 49 -5.04 -4.46 4.81
C ALA A 49 -5.67 -5.77 5.29
N ALA A 50 -6.39 -5.77 6.41
CA ALA A 50 -6.83 -6.98 7.12
C ALA A 50 -5.68 -7.98 7.36
N LEU A 51 -4.45 -7.46 7.59
CA LEU A 51 -3.26 -8.21 8.00
C LEU A 51 -3.16 -8.32 9.51
N ASP A 52 -3.83 -7.44 10.24
CA ASP A 52 -3.87 -7.42 11.70
C ASP A 52 -5.31 -7.19 12.17
N ASP A 53 -5.64 -7.74 13.33
CA ASP A 53 -6.96 -7.58 13.95
C ASP A 53 -7.07 -6.26 14.71
N TRP A 54 -8.30 -5.82 14.95
CA TRP A 54 -8.65 -4.67 15.78
C TRP A 54 -9.68 -5.05 16.84
N GLN A 55 -9.81 -4.27 17.89
CA GLN A 55 -10.63 -4.64 19.05
C GLN A 55 -11.98 -3.91 19.10
N SER A 56 -12.10 -2.77 18.39
CA SER A 56 -13.37 -2.03 18.28
C SER A 56 -13.50 -1.36 16.93
N GLY A 57 -14.73 -1.01 16.56
CA GLY A 57 -15.04 -0.38 15.28
C GLY A 57 -15.10 -1.36 14.11
N SER A 58 -15.14 -0.82 12.90
CA SER A 58 -15.26 -1.62 11.67
C SER A 58 -14.42 -1.05 10.54
N ILE A 59 -14.06 -1.91 9.59
CA ILE A 59 -13.43 -1.53 8.32
C ILE A 59 -14.24 -2.16 7.19
N THR A 60 -14.78 -1.32 6.32
CA THR A 60 -15.55 -1.74 5.16
C THR A 60 -14.88 -1.24 3.88
N GLN A 61 -14.67 -2.12 2.91
CA GLN A 61 -14.14 -1.76 1.60
C GLN A 61 -15.07 -2.24 0.50
N GLY A 62 -15.59 -1.32 -0.30
CA GLY A 62 -16.54 -1.63 -1.39
C GLY A 62 -17.81 -2.32 -0.92
N GLY A 63 -18.26 -2.08 0.33
CA GLY A 63 -19.41 -2.73 0.95
C GLY A 63 -19.11 -4.06 1.65
N VAL A 64 -17.87 -4.54 1.62
CA VAL A 64 -17.45 -5.76 2.33
C VAL A 64 -16.90 -5.37 3.70
N ASP A 65 -17.50 -5.89 4.78
CA ASP A 65 -16.96 -5.77 6.14
C ASP A 65 -15.79 -6.75 6.31
N LEU A 66 -14.58 -6.19 6.46
CA LEU A 66 -13.35 -6.98 6.59
C LEU A 66 -13.27 -7.71 7.95
N GLY A 67 -13.96 -7.19 8.97
CA GLY A 67 -14.03 -7.80 10.29
C GLY A 67 -14.86 -9.10 10.30
N ALA A 68 -15.86 -9.19 9.44
CA ALA A 68 -16.71 -10.38 9.33
C ALA A 68 -16.06 -11.54 8.54
N LEU A 69 -14.93 -11.28 7.85
CA LEU A 69 -14.25 -12.29 7.04
C LEU A 69 -13.39 -13.23 7.88
N THR A 70 -13.40 -14.51 7.55
CA THR A 70 -12.40 -15.47 8.04
C THR A 70 -11.02 -15.16 7.46
N GLU A 71 -9.93 -15.68 8.06
CA GLU A 71 -8.57 -15.41 7.55
C GLU A 71 -8.38 -15.89 6.10
N VAL A 72 -8.99 -17.00 5.71
CA VAL A 72 -8.97 -17.47 4.33
C VAL A 72 -9.66 -16.49 3.39
N GLN A 73 -10.80 -15.93 3.81
CA GLN A 73 -11.53 -14.92 3.03
C GLN A 73 -10.76 -13.59 2.97
N ARG A 74 -10.12 -13.15 4.08
CA ARG A 74 -9.24 -11.98 4.10
C ARG A 74 -8.06 -12.16 3.13
N ALA A 75 -7.43 -13.33 3.10
CA ALA A 75 -6.34 -13.63 2.17
C ALA A 75 -6.81 -13.56 0.70
N HIS A 76 -8.00 -14.07 0.40
CA HIS A 76 -8.61 -13.96 -0.93
C HIS A 76 -8.91 -12.49 -1.29
N TRP A 77 -9.50 -11.75 -0.35
CA TRP A 77 -9.80 -10.33 -0.54
C TRP A 77 -8.52 -9.51 -0.79
N ARG A 78 -7.48 -9.67 0.03
CA ARG A 78 -6.17 -9.02 -0.16
C ARG A 78 -5.61 -9.27 -1.56
N ARG A 79 -5.62 -10.51 -1.99
CA ARG A 79 -5.08 -10.94 -3.29
C ARG A 79 -5.76 -10.25 -4.47
N GLU A 80 -7.06 -9.98 -4.38
CA GLU A 80 -7.84 -9.40 -5.48
C GLU A 80 -7.93 -7.89 -5.43
N HIS A 81 -8.01 -7.29 -4.22
CA HIS A 81 -8.43 -5.90 -4.04
C HIS A 81 -7.35 -4.98 -3.50
N LEU A 82 -6.25 -5.53 -2.99
CA LEU A 82 -5.23 -4.76 -2.28
C LEU A 82 -3.87 -4.81 -2.99
N GLY A 83 -3.27 -3.64 -3.20
CA GLY A 83 -1.84 -3.47 -3.41
C GLY A 83 -1.19 -2.95 -2.14
N PHE A 84 -0.02 -3.48 -1.77
CA PHE A 84 0.71 -2.99 -0.60
C PHE A 84 2.17 -2.72 -0.97
N VAL A 85 2.64 -1.50 -0.67
CA VAL A 85 4.03 -1.07 -0.85
C VAL A 85 4.63 -0.83 0.53
N PHE A 86 5.64 -1.61 0.89
CA PHE A 86 6.32 -1.52 2.19
C PHE A 86 7.58 -0.66 2.11
N GLN A 87 8.01 -0.14 3.25
CA GLN A 87 9.28 0.58 3.39
C GLN A 87 10.49 -0.29 3.01
N ALA A 88 10.48 -1.56 3.37
CA ALA A 88 11.56 -2.53 3.11
C ALA A 88 11.26 -3.35 1.85
N PHE A 89 11.04 -2.78 0.72
CA PHE A 89 10.77 -3.34 -0.62
C PHE A 89 10.08 -4.72 -0.68
N HIS A 90 10.45 -5.66 0.18
CA HIS A 90 10.00 -7.06 0.26
C HIS A 90 10.00 -7.78 -1.10
N VAL A 91 10.99 -7.46 -1.94
CA VAL A 91 11.21 -8.13 -3.22
C VAL A 91 11.83 -9.51 -2.94
N LEU A 92 11.32 -10.55 -3.60
CA LEU A 92 11.81 -11.92 -3.41
C LEU A 92 13.16 -12.10 -4.11
N PRO A 93 14.24 -12.42 -3.39
CA PRO A 93 15.60 -12.36 -3.93
C PRO A 93 15.93 -13.44 -4.96
N HIS A 94 15.17 -14.53 -4.96
CA HIS A 94 15.38 -15.67 -5.86
C HIS A 94 14.50 -15.64 -7.14
N LEU A 95 13.63 -14.64 -7.24
CA LEU A 95 12.84 -14.38 -8.44
C LEU A 95 13.45 -13.18 -9.19
N ASP A 96 13.45 -13.24 -10.51
CA ASP A 96 13.78 -12.08 -11.32
C ASP A 96 12.72 -10.96 -11.18
N VAL A 97 12.98 -9.81 -11.76
CA VAL A 97 12.10 -8.62 -11.70
C VAL A 97 10.72 -8.92 -12.28
N ALA A 98 10.66 -9.59 -13.44
CA ALA A 98 9.39 -9.91 -14.09
C ALA A 98 8.58 -10.91 -13.28
N GLN A 99 9.23 -11.91 -12.69
CA GLN A 99 8.59 -12.88 -11.81
C GLN A 99 8.06 -12.23 -10.52
N ASN A 100 8.85 -11.32 -9.91
CA ASN A 100 8.39 -10.56 -8.75
C ASN A 100 7.13 -9.74 -9.07
N VAL A 101 7.13 -9.02 -10.18
CA VAL A 101 5.97 -8.22 -10.61
C VAL A 101 4.79 -9.10 -10.99
N GLY A 102 5.01 -10.24 -11.64
CA GLY A 102 3.97 -11.16 -12.08
C GLY A 102 3.33 -12.01 -10.97
N LEU A 103 3.94 -12.04 -9.77
CA LEU A 103 3.50 -12.90 -8.68
C LEU A 103 2.02 -12.75 -8.30
N PRO A 104 1.44 -11.54 -8.16
CA PRO A 104 0.01 -11.40 -7.86
C PRO A 104 -0.89 -12.00 -8.93
N LEU A 105 -0.54 -11.86 -10.21
CA LEU A 105 -1.29 -12.47 -11.31
C LEU A 105 -1.22 -14.01 -11.28
N LEU A 106 -0.05 -14.56 -10.95
CA LEU A 106 0.12 -15.99 -10.77
C LEU A 106 -0.75 -16.52 -9.62
N LEU A 107 -0.77 -15.84 -8.47
CA LEU A 107 -1.58 -16.20 -7.31
C LEU A 107 -3.09 -16.10 -7.58
N LEU A 108 -3.50 -15.22 -8.51
CA LEU A 108 -4.88 -15.12 -8.98
C LEU A 108 -5.25 -16.20 -10.02
N GLY A 109 -4.30 -17.03 -10.46
CA GLY A 109 -4.51 -17.97 -11.54
C GLY A 109 -4.70 -17.31 -12.91
N ARG A 110 -4.21 -16.09 -13.09
CA ARG A 110 -4.35 -15.27 -14.31
C ARG A 110 -2.99 -14.73 -14.77
N PRO A 111 -1.99 -15.62 -15.05
CA PRO A 111 -0.67 -15.17 -15.50
C PRO A 111 -0.80 -14.40 -16.81
N ASP A 112 -0.15 -13.23 -16.89
CA ASP A 112 -0.18 -12.34 -18.06
C ASP A 112 1.17 -11.64 -18.21
N THR A 113 2.02 -12.18 -19.06
CA THR A 113 3.36 -11.66 -19.32
C THR A 113 3.33 -10.30 -20.04
N ALA A 114 2.34 -10.07 -20.89
CA ALA A 114 2.19 -8.78 -21.58
C ALA A 114 1.84 -7.68 -20.56
N ARG A 115 0.96 -7.98 -19.60
CA ARG A 115 0.62 -7.06 -18.52
C ARG A 115 1.82 -6.78 -17.60
N VAL A 116 2.63 -7.79 -17.30
CA VAL A 116 3.88 -7.63 -16.54
C VAL A 116 4.82 -6.68 -17.29
N GLN A 117 5.06 -6.90 -18.59
CA GLN A 117 5.92 -6.03 -19.38
C GLN A 117 5.40 -4.59 -19.44
N GLN A 118 4.10 -4.40 -19.70
CA GLN A 118 3.48 -3.06 -19.67
C GLN A 118 3.71 -2.34 -18.34
N MET A 119 3.62 -3.07 -17.21
CA MET A 119 3.84 -2.48 -15.90
C MET A 119 5.32 -2.14 -15.68
N LEU A 120 6.24 -2.99 -16.12
CA LEU A 120 7.68 -2.71 -16.07
C LEU A 120 8.04 -1.46 -16.89
N ASP A 121 7.50 -1.33 -18.09
CA ASP A 121 7.69 -0.15 -18.93
C ASP A 121 7.16 1.12 -18.25
N ALA A 122 5.96 1.04 -17.64
CA ALA A 122 5.31 2.15 -16.97
C ALA A 122 6.08 2.66 -15.74
N VAL A 123 6.83 1.78 -15.05
CA VAL A 123 7.69 2.18 -13.92
C VAL A 123 9.15 2.42 -14.34
N GLY A 124 9.46 2.39 -15.65
CA GLY A 124 10.79 2.63 -16.20
C GLY A 124 11.80 1.51 -15.93
N LEU A 125 11.34 0.25 -15.91
CA LEU A 125 12.15 -0.96 -15.71
C LEU A 125 12.02 -1.97 -16.85
N GLY A 126 11.53 -1.56 -18.04
CA GLY A 126 11.22 -2.45 -19.15
C GLY A 126 12.35 -3.37 -19.57
N GLU A 127 13.60 -2.85 -19.58
CA GLU A 127 14.83 -3.60 -19.95
C GLU A 127 15.38 -4.48 -18.81
N LEU A 128 14.81 -4.39 -17.60
CA LEU A 128 15.37 -5.03 -16.39
C LEU A 128 14.59 -6.28 -15.96
N GLY A 129 13.63 -6.74 -16.74
CA GLY A 129 12.74 -7.85 -16.39
C GLY A 129 13.46 -9.15 -15.97
N ALA A 130 14.58 -9.49 -16.63
CA ALA A 130 15.37 -10.69 -16.36
C ALA A 130 16.46 -10.51 -15.27
N ARG A 131 16.60 -9.31 -14.68
CA ARG A 131 17.58 -9.06 -13.61
C ARG A 131 17.12 -9.63 -12.30
N LEU A 132 18.09 -10.02 -11.45
CA LEU A 132 17.82 -10.37 -10.06
C LEU A 132 17.79 -9.12 -9.17
N PRO A 133 17.06 -9.14 -8.05
CA PRO A 133 16.99 -8.00 -7.13
C PRO A 133 18.36 -7.49 -6.64
N ALA A 134 19.34 -8.38 -6.46
CA ALA A 134 20.68 -8.02 -6.05
C ALA A 134 21.46 -7.13 -7.04
N GLU A 135 20.99 -7.05 -8.30
CA GLU A 135 21.58 -6.25 -9.36
C GLU A 135 20.95 -4.84 -9.47
N LEU A 136 19.96 -4.53 -8.62
CA LEU A 136 19.17 -3.30 -8.69
C LEU A 136 19.54 -2.30 -7.60
N SER A 137 19.42 -1.01 -7.92
CA SER A 137 19.49 0.06 -6.92
C SER A 137 18.23 0.08 -6.03
N GLY A 138 18.31 0.73 -4.84
CA GLY A 138 17.17 0.86 -3.95
C GLY A 138 15.93 1.49 -4.61
N GLY A 139 16.11 2.53 -5.43
CA GLY A 139 15.01 3.14 -6.17
C GLY A 139 14.43 2.24 -7.26
N GLN A 140 15.24 1.36 -7.88
CA GLN A 140 14.75 0.34 -8.79
C GLN A 140 13.96 -0.75 -8.05
N LEU A 141 14.46 -1.22 -6.91
CA LEU A 141 13.74 -2.18 -6.05
C LEU A 141 12.39 -1.63 -5.59
N GLN A 142 12.33 -0.35 -5.23
CA GLN A 142 11.05 0.26 -4.86
C GLN A 142 10.08 0.33 -6.03
N ARG A 143 10.55 0.63 -7.25
CA ARG A 143 9.71 0.61 -8.44
C ARG A 143 9.24 -0.81 -8.79
N VAL A 144 10.03 -1.85 -8.53
CA VAL A 144 9.58 -3.26 -8.62
C VAL A 144 8.44 -3.52 -7.62
N ALA A 145 8.58 -3.07 -6.37
CA ALA A 145 7.54 -3.23 -5.34
C ALA A 145 6.23 -2.51 -5.74
N ILE A 146 6.31 -1.30 -6.30
CA ILE A 146 5.16 -0.55 -6.81
C ILE A 146 4.50 -1.30 -7.99
N ALA A 147 5.30 -1.74 -8.96
CA ALA A 147 4.80 -2.50 -10.11
C ALA A 147 4.08 -3.77 -9.68
N ARG A 148 4.65 -4.53 -8.74
CA ARG A 148 4.04 -5.72 -8.15
C ARG A 148 2.72 -5.38 -7.46
N ALA A 149 2.66 -4.30 -6.68
CA ALA A 149 1.47 -3.90 -5.96
C ALA A 149 0.30 -3.50 -6.89
N LEU A 150 0.58 -3.08 -8.14
CA LEU A 150 -0.41 -2.54 -9.06
C LEU A 150 -0.71 -3.41 -10.29
N VAL A 151 0.10 -4.44 -10.56
CA VAL A 151 -0.03 -5.25 -11.79
C VAL A 151 -1.40 -5.90 -11.95
N HIS A 152 -2.04 -6.30 -10.87
CA HIS A 152 -3.37 -6.93 -10.84
C HIS A 152 -4.53 -5.93 -10.75
N ARG A 153 -4.24 -4.61 -10.82
CA ARG A 153 -5.22 -3.52 -10.78
C ARG A 153 -6.09 -3.52 -9.51
N PRO A 154 -5.50 -3.45 -8.32
CA PRO A 154 -6.25 -3.37 -7.08
C PRO A 154 -7.09 -2.10 -7.01
N GLY A 155 -8.20 -2.13 -6.26
CA GLY A 155 -9.00 -0.95 -5.99
C GLY A 155 -8.44 -0.08 -4.86
N LEU A 156 -7.57 -0.63 -4.01
CA LEU A 156 -6.93 0.03 -2.87
C LEU A 156 -5.42 -0.21 -2.91
N LEU A 157 -4.65 0.86 -2.80
CA LEU A 157 -3.20 0.83 -2.66
C LEU A 157 -2.81 1.43 -1.30
N LEU A 158 -2.12 0.65 -0.49
CA LEU A 158 -1.56 1.08 0.78
C LEU A 158 -0.04 1.22 0.64
N ALA A 159 0.53 2.30 1.14
CA ALA A 159 1.97 2.55 1.09
C ALA A 159 2.49 2.98 2.46
N ASP A 160 3.37 2.19 3.04
CA ASP A 160 4.02 2.45 4.33
C ASP A 160 5.44 2.95 4.10
N GLU A 161 5.68 4.24 4.30
CA GLU A 161 6.99 4.90 4.13
C GLU A 161 7.72 4.50 2.83
N PRO A 162 7.08 4.55 1.65
CA PRO A 162 7.61 3.94 0.43
C PRO A 162 8.91 4.56 -0.07
N THR A 163 9.35 5.66 0.52
CA THR A 163 10.58 6.38 0.14
C THR A 163 11.54 6.62 1.31
N GLY A 164 11.26 6.06 2.48
CA GLY A 164 12.04 6.32 3.69
C GLY A 164 13.51 5.91 3.63
N ASN A 165 13.86 4.97 2.75
CA ASN A 165 15.23 4.45 2.56
C ASN A 165 15.93 5.01 1.31
N LEU A 166 15.38 6.06 0.68
CA LEU A 166 15.89 6.62 -0.57
C LEU A 166 16.43 8.05 -0.38
N ASP A 167 17.39 8.44 -1.21
CA ASP A 167 17.81 9.84 -1.29
C ASP A 167 16.67 10.72 -1.81
N PRO A 168 16.67 12.05 -1.51
CA PRO A 168 15.55 12.93 -1.84
C PRO A 168 15.17 12.98 -3.32
N ARG A 169 16.15 12.87 -4.23
CA ARG A 169 15.90 12.92 -5.67
C ARG A 169 15.21 11.64 -6.15
N THR A 170 15.72 10.49 -5.73
CA THR A 170 15.13 9.18 -6.02
C THR A 170 13.75 9.05 -5.39
N ALA A 171 13.59 9.53 -4.14
CA ALA A 171 12.30 9.56 -3.45
C ALA A 171 11.23 10.34 -4.24
N ALA A 172 11.56 11.52 -4.74
CA ALA A 172 10.63 12.32 -5.55
C ALA A 172 10.21 11.60 -6.85
N GLN A 173 11.13 10.91 -7.52
CA GLN A 173 10.85 10.12 -8.73
C GLN A 173 9.95 8.92 -8.42
N VAL A 174 10.25 8.19 -7.34
CA VAL A 174 9.47 7.03 -6.92
C VAL A 174 8.04 7.44 -6.52
N MET A 175 7.88 8.55 -5.78
CA MET A 175 6.57 9.08 -5.43
C MET A 175 5.77 9.52 -6.67
N GLN A 176 6.41 10.10 -7.67
CA GLN A 176 5.76 10.45 -8.93
C GLN A 176 5.22 9.19 -9.63
N VAL A 177 6.05 8.15 -9.78
CA VAL A 177 5.65 6.87 -10.37
C VAL A 177 4.48 6.25 -9.60
N LEU A 178 4.55 6.23 -8.26
CA LEU A 178 3.50 5.68 -7.41
C LEU A 178 2.16 6.39 -7.64
N GLN A 179 2.17 7.72 -7.63
CA GLN A 179 0.98 8.56 -7.82
C GLN A 179 0.40 8.41 -9.22
N ASP A 180 1.25 8.46 -10.26
CA ASP A 180 0.82 8.32 -11.67
C ASP A 180 0.17 6.95 -11.90
N GLN A 181 0.79 5.88 -11.41
CA GLN A 181 0.26 4.53 -11.58
C GLN A 181 -1.02 4.29 -10.78
N ALA A 182 -1.14 4.82 -9.55
CA ALA A 182 -2.37 4.76 -8.78
C ALA A 182 -3.51 5.49 -9.51
N THR A 183 -3.26 6.69 -10.02
CA THR A 183 -4.23 7.48 -10.79
C THR A 183 -4.66 6.77 -12.07
N GLN A 184 -3.71 6.25 -12.85
CA GLN A 184 -3.99 5.54 -14.11
C GLN A 184 -4.81 4.25 -13.89
N SER A 185 -4.57 3.55 -12.78
CA SER A 185 -5.33 2.34 -12.42
C SER A 185 -6.68 2.63 -11.78
N GLY A 186 -6.95 3.88 -11.36
CA GLY A 186 -8.14 4.28 -10.61
C GLY A 186 -8.15 3.75 -9.17
N ALA A 187 -7.01 3.33 -8.64
CA ALA A 187 -6.86 2.88 -7.26
C ALA A 187 -6.92 4.06 -6.29
N SER A 188 -7.59 3.88 -5.15
CA SER A 188 -7.44 4.78 -4.01
C SER A 188 -6.07 4.54 -3.36
N LEU A 189 -5.36 5.61 -2.98
CA LEU A 189 -4.03 5.54 -2.37
C LEU A 189 -4.07 6.07 -0.94
N VAL A 190 -3.64 5.25 0.01
CA VAL A 190 -3.38 5.65 1.39
C VAL A 190 -1.88 5.57 1.64
N LEU A 191 -1.27 6.72 1.86
CA LEU A 191 0.17 6.86 2.12
C LEU A 191 0.39 7.14 3.60
N VAL A 192 1.17 6.33 4.28
CA VAL A 192 1.77 6.67 5.57
C VAL A 192 3.16 7.22 5.34
N THR A 193 3.47 8.38 5.90
CA THR A 193 4.79 8.98 5.72
C THR A 193 5.13 10.00 6.81
N HIS A 194 6.43 10.16 7.07
CA HIS A 194 7.02 11.27 7.82
C HIS A 194 7.51 12.41 6.90
N SER A 195 7.52 12.21 5.58
CA SER A 195 7.96 13.22 4.62
C SER A 195 6.85 14.20 4.32
N GLU A 196 7.02 15.47 4.74
CA GLU A 196 6.10 16.55 4.38
C GLU A 196 5.95 16.71 2.87
N ALA A 197 7.05 16.58 2.12
CA ALA A 197 7.04 16.66 0.66
C ALA A 197 6.22 15.54 0.00
N ALA A 198 6.20 14.34 0.58
CA ALA A 198 5.37 13.24 0.12
C ALA A 198 3.90 13.45 0.52
N ALA A 199 3.64 13.87 1.76
CA ALA A 199 2.29 14.16 2.26
C ALA A 199 1.61 15.31 1.49
N ALA A 200 2.35 16.35 1.12
CA ALA A 200 1.83 17.49 0.36
C ALA A 200 1.33 17.14 -1.05
N ARG A 201 1.61 15.93 -1.55
CA ARG A 201 1.08 15.42 -2.83
C ARG A 201 -0.33 14.85 -2.71
N ALA A 202 -0.78 14.56 -1.49
CA ALA A 202 -2.10 14.00 -1.23
C ALA A 202 -3.20 15.07 -1.34
N GLN A 203 -4.40 14.65 -1.70
CA GLN A 203 -5.59 15.51 -1.73
C GLN A 203 -6.04 15.89 -0.31
N ARG A 204 -5.80 15.01 0.66
CA ARG A 204 -6.04 15.23 2.09
C ARG A 204 -4.89 14.69 2.91
N VAL A 205 -4.55 15.39 3.97
CA VAL A 205 -3.57 14.95 4.96
C VAL A 205 -4.29 14.77 6.29
N LEU A 206 -4.18 13.58 6.86
CA LEU A 206 -4.77 13.21 8.13
C LEU A 206 -3.69 13.05 9.18
N HIS A 207 -3.90 13.59 10.36
CA HIS A 207 -3.01 13.45 11.50
C HIS A 207 -3.50 12.35 12.43
N LEU A 208 -2.78 11.23 12.51
CA LEU A 208 -3.07 10.14 13.44
C LEU A 208 -2.52 10.48 14.83
N THR A 209 -3.38 10.38 15.83
CA THR A 209 -3.07 10.48 17.25
C THR A 209 -3.49 9.20 17.99
N ALA A 210 -3.14 9.06 19.25
CA ALA A 210 -3.60 7.93 20.07
C ALA A 210 -5.13 7.90 20.26
N ASN A 211 -5.82 9.04 20.07
CA ASN A 211 -7.24 9.21 20.35
C ASN A 211 -8.11 9.40 19.10
N GLY A 212 -7.55 9.35 17.92
CA GLY A 212 -8.29 9.54 16.67
C GLY A 212 -7.43 9.96 15.49
N CYS A 213 -8.10 10.32 14.41
CA CYS A 213 -7.49 10.81 13.19
C CYS A 213 -8.18 12.12 12.79
N GLU A 214 -7.43 13.20 12.61
CA GLU A 214 -7.93 14.55 12.36
C GLU A 214 -7.36 15.08 11.03
N GLY A 215 -8.15 15.88 10.27
CA GLY A 215 -7.72 16.51 9.01
C GLY A 215 -8.83 16.82 8.05
#